data_3c8f1d497f328af68ae1d7bb5975c90b
#
_entry.id   3c8f1d497f328af68ae1d7bb5975c90b
#
_cell.length_a   1.000
_cell.length_b   1.000
_cell.length_c   1.000
_cell.angle_alpha   90.00
_cell.angle_beta   90.00
_cell.angle_gamma   90.00
#
_symmetry.space_group_name_H-M   'P 1'
#
loop_
_entity.id
_entity.type
_entity.pdbx_description
1 polymer ?
#
loop_
_entity_poly.entity_id
_entity_poly.type
_entity_poly.pdbx_seq_one_letter_code
_entity_poly.pdbx_strand_id
1 'polypeptide(L)'
;MAAVPALDLRSVETLPARAPSNLEAEQALLGAILFDNAAYERIGDALKAPHFYEPFHQRLFAAMEEHIRKGQLAEPIVLVERFRRDPGFEELGGLRYLADLVDRAPPAANAADYARVIHDLALRRELIRLGGDIAVQATNDADSTAKDQIGQAEQQLYALAETGSSSNGFVNFADALRGAVEMAAEAYSRDGGLAGLSTGLIDLDKMLGGLHPSDLIILAARPSMGKSSLAMNIAFHAARNYAWEPQVDGSKKTVNGGVVAFFSLEMSAEQLAMRLLAEVSGVPSDRVRKGEIDASEFGQVREAAIDIQEAPLYIDDTGGIPMAQLAARARRLKRTVGLDLLVVDYLQLITAGSGKSDNRVQEVSEITQSLKALAKELSVPVIALSQLSRQVENREDKKPQLSDLRESGSIEQDADVVMFIYREAYYKSRTEPREGTPEHLAWQEEMDQIRHIAEVIIGKQRHGPIGTLKLHFNENITKFGNLAREGRFDPH
;
A
#
# COMPACT_ATOMS: atom_id res chain seq x y z
N MET A 1 -18.80 34.61 0.55
CA MET A 1 -18.67 33.91 -0.75
C MET A 1 -17.65 34.67 -1.57
N ALA A 2 -16.41 34.20 -1.60
CA ALA A 2 -15.38 34.77 -2.48
C ALA A 2 -15.57 34.16 -3.88
N ALA A 3 -15.72 35.01 -4.90
CA ALA A 3 -15.84 34.59 -6.28
C ALA A 3 -14.55 33.92 -6.73
N VAL A 4 -14.65 32.65 -7.18
CA VAL A 4 -13.55 31.98 -7.86
C VAL A 4 -13.31 32.72 -9.18
N PRO A 5 -12.09 33.19 -9.48
CA PRO A 5 -11.81 33.86 -10.75
C PRO A 5 -12.04 32.88 -11.90
N ALA A 6 -12.79 33.33 -12.91
CA ALA A 6 -13.00 32.55 -14.13
C ALA A 6 -11.64 32.27 -14.78
N LEU A 7 -11.30 30.99 -14.96
CA LEU A 7 -10.14 30.58 -15.72
C LEU A 7 -10.31 31.05 -17.17
N ASP A 8 -9.39 31.91 -17.62
CA ASP A 8 -9.34 32.33 -19.03
C ASP A 8 -8.80 31.17 -19.87
N LEU A 9 -9.69 30.42 -20.50
CA LEU A 9 -9.37 29.27 -21.36
C LEU A 9 -8.56 29.68 -22.62
N ARG A 10 -8.32 30.98 -22.85
CA ARG A 10 -7.49 31.47 -23.96
C ARG A 10 -5.99 31.30 -23.72
N SER A 11 -5.56 30.96 -22.51
CA SER A 11 -4.15 30.71 -22.18
C SER A 11 -3.64 29.29 -22.59
N VAL A 12 -4.48 28.44 -23.15
CA VAL A 12 -4.12 27.07 -23.60
C VAL A 12 -3.44 27.09 -25.00
N GLU A 13 -3.38 28.23 -25.68
CA GLU A 13 -2.80 28.34 -27.04
C GLU A 13 -1.26 28.39 -27.10
N THR A 14 -0.54 28.24 -25.99
CA THR A 14 0.93 28.17 -26.01
C THR A 14 1.45 26.79 -25.60
N LEU A 15 1.04 25.74 -26.30
CA LEU A 15 1.85 24.52 -26.34
C LEU A 15 3.19 24.87 -27.01
N PRO A 16 4.35 24.44 -26.47
CA PRO A 16 5.66 24.78 -27.05
C PRO A 16 5.73 24.34 -28.50
N ALA A 17 6.22 25.19 -29.37
CA ALA A 17 6.34 24.97 -30.81
C ALA A 17 7.20 23.73 -31.18
N ARG A 18 7.90 23.13 -30.22
CA ARG A 18 8.68 21.90 -30.35
C ARG A 18 8.49 21.01 -29.11
N ALA A 19 8.20 19.72 -29.37
CA ALA A 19 8.16 18.71 -28.30
C ALA A 19 9.55 18.56 -27.64
N PRO A 20 9.62 18.32 -26.31
CA PRO A 20 10.88 18.14 -25.60
C PRO A 20 11.73 17.03 -26.22
N SER A 21 12.93 17.34 -26.67
CA SER A 21 13.84 16.41 -27.37
C SER A 21 15.31 16.83 -27.19
N ASN A 22 16.21 15.86 -27.24
CA ASN A 22 17.66 16.08 -27.28
C ASN A 22 18.28 15.10 -28.27
N LEU A 23 18.39 15.54 -29.52
CA LEU A 23 18.92 14.71 -30.59
C LEU A 23 20.39 14.33 -30.37
N GLU A 24 21.17 15.21 -29.75
CA GLU A 24 22.58 14.95 -29.42
C GLU A 24 22.70 13.78 -28.42
N ALA A 25 21.86 13.74 -27.41
CA ALA A 25 21.83 12.62 -26.45
C ALA A 25 21.40 11.30 -27.13
N GLU A 26 20.41 11.36 -28.04
CA GLU A 26 20.00 10.18 -28.83
C GLU A 26 21.13 9.66 -29.70
N GLN A 27 21.78 10.55 -30.44
CA GLN A 27 22.94 10.20 -31.32
C GLN A 27 24.10 9.65 -30.51
N ALA A 28 24.41 10.26 -29.34
CA ALA A 28 25.47 9.81 -28.45
C ALA A 28 25.21 8.39 -27.95
N LEU A 29 23.98 8.10 -27.51
CA LEU A 29 23.62 6.77 -27.03
C LEU A 29 23.65 5.72 -28.12
N LEU A 30 23.05 6.01 -29.31
CA LEU A 30 23.03 5.11 -30.46
C LEU A 30 24.46 4.83 -30.95
N GLY A 31 25.29 5.87 -31.02
CA GLY A 31 26.72 5.73 -31.39
C GLY A 31 27.46 4.85 -30.38
N ALA A 32 27.26 5.03 -29.10
CA ALA A 32 27.89 4.20 -28.07
C ALA A 32 27.51 2.72 -28.19
N ILE A 33 26.22 2.40 -28.47
CA ILE A 33 25.78 1.02 -28.66
C ILE A 33 26.33 0.42 -29.98
N LEU A 34 26.37 1.20 -31.06
CA LEU A 34 26.95 0.76 -32.35
C LEU A 34 28.45 0.49 -32.25
N PHE A 35 29.15 1.25 -31.39
CA PHE A 35 30.59 1.10 -31.20
C PHE A 35 30.90 -0.09 -30.26
N ASP A 36 30.13 -0.22 -29.15
CA ASP A 36 30.29 -1.28 -28.19
C ASP A 36 28.90 -1.74 -27.68
N ASN A 37 28.46 -2.93 -28.10
CA ASN A 37 27.14 -3.47 -27.77
C ASN A 37 26.97 -3.69 -26.25
N ALA A 38 28.03 -3.76 -25.42
CA ALA A 38 27.95 -3.79 -23.98
C ALA A 38 27.33 -2.50 -23.40
N ALA A 39 27.31 -1.38 -24.15
CA ALA A 39 26.57 -0.19 -23.76
C ALA A 39 25.06 -0.45 -23.63
N TYR A 40 24.49 -1.36 -24.42
CA TYR A 40 23.08 -1.76 -24.33
C TYR A 40 22.78 -2.46 -23.00
N GLU A 41 23.67 -3.34 -22.53
CA GLU A 41 23.49 -4.03 -21.24
C GLU A 41 23.48 -3.05 -20.06
N ARG A 42 24.23 -1.94 -20.17
CA ARG A 42 24.30 -0.91 -19.12
C ARG A 42 23.04 -0.06 -18.98
N ILE A 43 22.27 0.08 -20.05
CA ILE A 43 20.99 0.79 -20.01
C ILE A 43 19.82 -0.10 -19.56
N GLY A 44 19.99 -1.44 -19.66
CA GLY A 44 18.96 -2.42 -19.29
C GLY A 44 17.62 -2.15 -19.96
N ASP A 45 16.52 -2.42 -19.25
CA ASP A 45 15.16 -2.18 -19.73
C ASP A 45 14.68 -0.72 -19.57
N ALA A 46 15.57 0.21 -19.21
CA ALA A 46 15.21 1.62 -18.94
C ALA A 46 14.73 2.36 -20.19
N LEU A 47 15.18 1.97 -21.37
CA LEU A 47 14.78 2.57 -22.63
C LEU A 47 14.07 1.58 -23.55
N LYS A 48 13.09 2.11 -24.27
CA LYS A 48 12.39 1.43 -25.37
C LYS A 48 12.44 2.30 -26.62
N ALA A 49 12.29 1.69 -27.80
CA ALA A 49 12.31 2.41 -29.07
C ALA A 49 11.39 3.65 -29.12
N PRO A 50 10.13 3.64 -28.60
CA PRO A 50 9.27 4.83 -28.60
C PRO A 50 9.78 5.99 -27.74
N HIS A 51 10.78 5.79 -26.87
CA HIS A 51 11.33 6.86 -26.05
C HIS A 51 12.22 7.83 -26.84
N PHE A 52 12.69 7.45 -28.04
CA PHE A 52 13.43 8.34 -28.92
C PHE A 52 12.47 9.31 -29.61
N TYR A 53 12.91 10.54 -29.84
CA TYR A 53 12.13 11.58 -30.53
C TYR A 53 12.19 11.41 -32.04
N GLU A 54 13.40 11.15 -32.57
CA GLU A 54 13.61 10.98 -34.01
C GLU A 54 13.09 9.62 -34.51
N PRO A 55 12.15 9.59 -35.48
CA PRO A 55 11.56 8.33 -35.93
C PRO A 55 12.58 7.30 -36.46
N PHE A 56 13.66 7.75 -37.06
CA PHE A 56 14.72 6.84 -37.53
C PHE A 56 15.49 6.27 -36.32
N HIS A 57 15.77 7.07 -35.28
CA HIS A 57 16.40 6.59 -34.03
C HIS A 57 15.59 5.52 -33.36
N GLN A 58 14.25 5.66 -33.32
CA GLN A 58 13.36 4.62 -32.80
C GLN A 58 13.56 3.29 -33.51
N ARG A 59 13.56 3.30 -34.88
CA ARG A 59 13.73 2.10 -35.68
C ARG A 59 15.15 1.52 -35.58
N LEU A 60 16.15 2.40 -35.52
CA LEU A 60 17.53 2.00 -35.35
C LEU A 60 17.75 1.30 -34.03
N PHE A 61 17.25 1.89 -32.92
CA PHE A 61 17.33 1.30 -31.58
C PHE A 61 16.61 -0.06 -31.52
N ALA A 62 15.40 -0.16 -32.08
CA ALA A 62 14.66 -1.43 -32.15
C ALA A 62 15.44 -2.52 -32.93
N ALA A 63 16.10 -2.14 -34.02
CA ALA A 63 16.92 -3.07 -34.80
C ALA A 63 18.15 -3.54 -34.01
N MET A 64 18.82 -2.62 -33.31
CA MET A 64 19.96 -2.94 -32.43
C MET A 64 19.55 -3.86 -31.30
N GLU A 65 18.47 -3.55 -30.61
CA GLU A 65 17.90 -4.38 -29.56
C GLU A 65 17.60 -5.80 -30.04
N GLU A 66 16.95 -5.94 -31.21
CA GLU A 66 16.65 -7.24 -31.80
C GLU A 66 17.89 -8.08 -32.07
N HIS A 67 18.97 -7.45 -32.65
CA HIS A 67 20.23 -8.15 -32.93
C HIS A 67 20.93 -8.58 -31.63
N ILE A 68 21.07 -7.68 -30.68
CA ILE A 68 21.76 -7.95 -29.40
C ILE A 68 21.03 -9.06 -28.62
N ARG A 69 19.71 -9.03 -28.57
CA ARG A 69 18.91 -10.09 -27.89
C ARG A 69 19.04 -11.46 -28.55
N LYS A 70 19.37 -11.50 -29.87
CA LYS A 70 19.67 -12.75 -30.58
C LYS A 70 21.15 -13.17 -30.49
N GLY A 71 21.96 -12.48 -29.68
CA GLY A 71 23.39 -12.72 -29.57
C GLY A 71 24.18 -12.32 -30.79
N GLN A 72 23.64 -11.46 -31.68
CA GLN A 72 24.26 -10.96 -32.90
C GLN A 72 24.82 -9.57 -32.67
N LEU A 73 25.90 -9.22 -33.39
CA LEU A 73 26.47 -7.88 -33.32
C LEU A 73 25.57 -6.86 -34.03
N ALA A 74 25.29 -5.74 -33.32
CA ALA A 74 24.59 -4.59 -33.88
C ALA A 74 25.63 -3.56 -34.38
N GLU A 75 26.26 -3.85 -35.53
CA GLU A 75 27.25 -2.98 -36.17
C GLU A 75 26.66 -2.27 -37.38
N PRO A 76 27.17 -1.07 -37.78
CA PRO A 76 26.69 -0.31 -38.93
C PRO A 76 26.58 -1.13 -40.22
N ILE A 77 27.59 -1.96 -40.50
CA ILE A 77 27.64 -2.78 -41.74
C ILE A 77 26.52 -3.82 -41.76
N VAL A 78 26.17 -4.39 -40.62
CA VAL A 78 25.10 -5.39 -40.49
C VAL A 78 23.74 -4.73 -40.61
N LEU A 79 23.55 -3.57 -39.98
CA LEU A 79 22.26 -2.89 -39.91
C LEU A 79 21.91 -2.14 -41.21
N VAL A 80 22.90 -1.73 -42.03
CA VAL A 80 22.68 -0.99 -43.26
C VAL A 80 21.75 -1.69 -44.24
N GLU A 81 21.87 -3.02 -44.35
CA GLU A 81 21.03 -3.80 -45.26
C GLU A 81 19.54 -3.74 -44.87
N ARG A 82 19.25 -3.68 -43.59
CA ARG A 82 17.88 -3.56 -43.07
C ARG A 82 17.25 -2.22 -43.42
N PHE A 83 18.05 -1.15 -43.44
CA PHE A 83 17.57 0.22 -43.66
C PHE A 83 17.76 0.74 -45.08
N ARG A 84 18.29 -0.06 -46.04
CA ARG A 84 18.58 0.33 -47.42
C ARG A 84 17.37 0.94 -48.14
N ARG A 85 16.13 0.60 -47.74
CA ARG A 85 14.88 1.11 -48.34
C ARG A 85 14.09 2.04 -47.39
N ASP A 86 14.69 2.46 -46.29
CA ASP A 86 14.07 3.36 -45.36
C ASP A 86 14.29 4.81 -45.76
N PRO A 87 13.23 5.59 -46.09
CA PRO A 87 13.38 6.98 -46.52
C PRO A 87 14.10 7.86 -45.49
N GLY A 88 13.81 7.70 -44.19
CA GLY A 88 14.46 8.46 -43.14
C GLY A 88 15.95 8.15 -43.01
N PHE A 89 16.38 6.96 -43.36
CA PHE A 89 17.80 6.61 -43.42
C PHE A 89 18.55 7.37 -44.52
N GLU A 90 17.96 7.46 -45.72
CA GLU A 90 18.56 8.20 -46.84
C GLU A 90 18.57 9.72 -46.56
N GLU A 91 17.48 10.26 -45.98
CA GLU A 91 17.37 11.69 -45.61
C GLU A 91 18.44 12.11 -44.59
N LEU A 92 18.82 11.26 -43.66
CA LEU A 92 19.87 11.51 -42.67
C LEU A 92 21.29 11.31 -43.20
N GLY A 93 21.46 10.79 -44.42
CA GLY A 93 22.76 10.59 -45.03
C GLY A 93 23.21 9.12 -45.16
N GLY A 94 22.33 8.17 -44.91
CA GLY A 94 22.56 6.75 -45.10
C GLY A 94 23.71 6.16 -44.28
N LEU A 95 24.56 5.34 -44.88
CA LEU A 95 25.70 4.71 -44.18
C LEU A 95 26.64 5.72 -43.52
N ARG A 96 26.79 6.90 -44.13
CA ARG A 96 27.64 7.96 -43.57
C ARG A 96 27.12 8.42 -42.23
N TYR A 97 25.81 8.52 -42.04
CA TYR A 97 25.21 8.86 -40.79
C TYR A 97 25.53 7.84 -39.67
N LEU A 98 25.44 6.54 -39.96
CA LEU A 98 25.84 5.51 -39.01
C LEU A 98 27.33 5.55 -38.68
N ALA A 99 28.18 5.83 -39.64
CA ALA A 99 29.62 6.02 -39.43
C ALA A 99 29.90 7.25 -38.56
N ASP A 100 29.22 8.38 -38.81
CA ASP A 100 29.33 9.60 -38.01
C ASP A 100 28.87 9.38 -36.56
N LEU A 101 27.83 8.53 -36.31
CA LEU A 101 27.42 8.17 -34.97
C LEU A 101 28.50 7.39 -34.21
N VAL A 102 29.17 6.46 -34.86
CA VAL A 102 30.27 5.67 -34.30
C VAL A 102 31.50 6.52 -34.05
N ASP A 103 31.88 7.39 -34.99
CA ASP A 103 33.06 8.26 -34.90
C ASP A 103 32.95 9.27 -33.73
N ARG A 104 31.72 9.66 -33.39
CA ARG A 104 31.41 10.59 -32.27
C ARG A 104 30.95 9.88 -31.02
N ALA A 105 31.03 8.55 -30.97
CA ALA A 105 30.54 7.77 -29.86
C ALA A 105 31.27 8.12 -28.54
N PRO A 106 30.55 8.46 -27.50
CA PRO A 106 31.14 8.63 -26.18
C PRO A 106 31.48 7.24 -25.59
N PRO A 107 32.31 7.21 -24.52
CA PRO A 107 32.60 5.97 -23.82
C PRO A 107 31.30 5.27 -23.37
N ALA A 108 31.23 3.96 -23.53
CA ALA A 108 30.07 3.14 -23.13
C ALA A 108 29.67 3.30 -21.63
N ALA A 109 30.62 3.77 -20.80
CA ALA A 109 30.35 4.09 -19.39
C ALA A 109 29.25 5.19 -19.20
N ASN A 110 29.12 6.10 -20.17
CA ASN A 110 28.18 7.23 -20.11
C ASN A 110 26.79 6.86 -20.67
N ALA A 111 26.58 5.66 -21.19
CA ALA A 111 25.33 5.24 -21.82
C ALA A 111 24.11 5.41 -20.88
N ALA A 112 24.25 5.08 -19.60
CA ALA A 112 23.19 5.22 -18.62
C ALA A 112 22.74 6.67 -18.39
N ASP A 113 23.64 7.65 -18.47
CA ASP A 113 23.32 9.07 -18.29
C ASP A 113 22.54 9.60 -19.51
N TYR A 114 22.95 9.26 -20.74
CA TYR A 114 22.19 9.60 -21.94
C TYR A 114 20.82 8.92 -21.96
N ALA A 115 20.75 7.66 -21.56
CA ALA A 115 19.48 6.93 -21.44
C ALA A 115 18.51 7.64 -20.48
N ARG A 116 18.98 8.14 -19.34
CA ARG A 116 18.18 8.89 -18.37
C ARG A 116 17.64 10.19 -18.96
N VAL A 117 18.46 10.93 -19.70
CA VAL A 117 18.03 12.17 -20.38
C VAL A 117 16.95 11.88 -21.42
N ILE A 118 17.14 10.87 -22.25
CA ILE A 118 16.16 10.49 -23.30
C ILE A 118 14.85 10.05 -22.65
N HIS A 119 14.90 9.26 -21.59
CA HIS A 119 13.75 8.78 -20.85
C HIS A 119 12.96 9.94 -20.19
N ASP A 120 13.62 10.87 -19.52
CA ASP A 120 12.97 12.06 -18.91
C ASP A 120 12.23 12.89 -19.98
N LEU A 121 12.87 13.12 -21.13
CA LEU A 121 12.26 13.84 -22.24
C LEU A 121 11.08 13.07 -22.87
N ALA A 122 11.15 11.74 -22.91
CA ALA A 122 10.04 10.90 -23.35
C ALA A 122 8.85 11.01 -22.39
N LEU A 123 9.09 10.96 -21.08
CA LEU A 123 8.04 11.15 -20.06
C LEU A 123 7.38 12.53 -20.16
N ARG A 124 8.16 13.58 -20.43
CA ARG A 124 7.61 14.94 -20.65
C ARG A 124 6.71 14.98 -21.90
N ARG A 125 7.08 14.32 -22.99
CA ARG A 125 6.22 14.22 -24.19
C ARG A 125 4.93 13.48 -23.89
N GLU A 126 5.01 12.41 -23.13
CA GLU A 126 3.84 11.63 -22.73
C GLU A 126 2.91 12.42 -21.80
N LEU A 127 3.47 13.22 -20.88
CA LEU A 127 2.69 14.14 -20.05
C LEU A 127 1.95 15.19 -20.88
N ILE A 128 2.62 15.75 -21.91
CA ILE A 128 1.99 16.73 -22.82
C ILE A 128 0.85 16.06 -23.61
N ARG A 129 1.08 14.86 -24.14
CA ARG A 129 0.06 14.10 -24.86
C ARG A 129 -1.14 13.81 -23.97
N LEU A 130 -0.89 13.30 -22.77
CA LEU A 130 -1.92 12.97 -21.78
C LEU A 130 -2.73 14.21 -21.37
N GLY A 131 -2.07 15.34 -21.13
CA GLY A 131 -2.75 16.61 -20.85
C GLY A 131 -3.66 17.06 -22.00
N GLY A 132 -3.23 16.86 -23.24
CA GLY A 132 -4.05 17.10 -24.43
C GLY A 132 -5.26 16.17 -24.50
N ASP A 133 -5.06 14.88 -24.29
CA ASP A 133 -6.12 13.88 -24.30
C ASP A 133 -7.17 14.17 -23.20
N ILE A 134 -6.75 14.54 -21.98
CA ILE A 134 -7.64 14.96 -20.89
C ILE A 134 -8.46 16.17 -21.28
N ALA A 135 -7.84 17.19 -21.90
CA ALA A 135 -8.54 18.40 -22.34
C ALA A 135 -9.59 18.08 -23.43
N VAL A 136 -9.24 17.23 -24.39
CA VAL A 136 -10.14 16.78 -25.47
C VAL A 136 -11.32 15.97 -24.89
N GLN A 137 -11.07 15.03 -23.98
CA GLN A 137 -12.10 14.24 -23.34
C GLN A 137 -13.06 15.12 -22.53
N ALA A 138 -12.51 16.02 -21.71
CA ALA A 138 -13.32 16.94 -20.89
C ALA A 138 -14.23 17.85 -21.74
N THR A 139 -13.82 18.15 -22.99
CA THR A 139 -14.59 19.01 -23.90
C THR A 139 -15.66 18.25 -24.69
N ASN A 140 -15.37 17.01 -25.10
CA ASN A 140 -16.16 16.30 -26.09
C ASN A 140 -16.98 15.13 -25.52
N ASP A 141 -16.62 14.58 -24.38
CA ASP A 141 -17.32 13.45 -23.78
C ASP A 141 -18.41 13.94 -22.83
N ALA A 142 -19.65 13.95 -23.34
CA ALA A 142 -20.85 14.33 -22.57
C ALA A 142 -21.48 13.15 -21.81
N ASP A 143 -21.07 11.92 -22.09
CA ASP A 143 -21.67 10.70 -21.52
C ASP A 143 -21.02 10.31 -20.18
N SER A 144 -19.75 10.66 -19.96
CA SER A 144 -19.04 10.41 -18.72
C SER A 144 -19.22 11.53 -17.70
N THR A 145 -19.35 11.19 -16.41
CA THR A 145 -19.38 12.23 -15.38
C THR A 145 -17.98 12.85 -15.17
N ALA A 146 -17.92 14.12 -14.75
CA ALA A 146 -16.64 14.77 -14.43
C ALA A 146 -15.81 13.97 -13.41
N LYS A 147 -16.49 13.28 -12.47
CA LYS A 147 -15.83 12.41 -11.48
C LYS A 147 -15.16 11.19 -12.13
N ASP A 148 -15.80 10.58 -13.12
CA ASP A 148 -15.24 9.43 -13.85
C ASP A 148 -14.05 9.86 -14.70
N GLN A 149 -14.13 11.03 -15.37
CA GLN A 149 -13.02 11.59 -16.14
C GLN A 149 -11.82 11.93 -15.27
N ILE A 150 -12.02 12.51 -14.08
CA ILE A 150 -10.94 12.75 -13.10
C ILE A 150 -10.31 11.42 -12.69
N GLY A 151 -11.08 10.38 -12.39
CA GLY A 151 -10.56 9.06 -12.02
C GLY A 151 -9.74 8.41 -13.13
N GLN A 152 -10.16 8.54 -14.40
CA GLN A 152 -9.40 8.06 -15.55
C GLN A 152 -8.08 8.83 -15.73
N ALA A 153 -8.11 10.16 -15.58
CA ALA A 153 -6.92 10.99 -15.67
C ALA A 153 -5.91 10.65 -14.56
N GLU A 154 -6.37 10.44 -13.32
CA GLU A 154 -5.53 10.00 -12.20
C GLU A 154 -4.89 8.65 -12.49
N GLN A 155 -5.64 7.69 -13.03
CA GLN A 155 -5.12 6.36 -13.39
C GLN A 155 -4.07 6.43 -14.50
N GLN A 156 -4.27 7.25 -15.52
CA GLN A 156 -3.32 7.43 -16.62
C GLN A 156 -2.02 8.12 -16.17
N LEU A 157 -2.14 9.17 -15.35
CA LEU A 157 -0.99 9.85 -14.74
C LEU A 157 -0.19 8.90 -13.84
N TYR A 158 -0.90 8.05 -13.11
CA TYR A 158 -0.27 7.04 -12.27
C TYR A 158 0.50 6.01 -13.09
N ALA A 159 -0.11 5.45 -14.13
CA ALA A 159 0.56 4.49 -15.04
C ALA A 159 1.83 5.10 -15.66
N LEU A 160 1.79 6.39 -16.01
CA LEU A 160 2.96 7.10 -16.52
C LEU A 160 4.07 7.25 -15.45
N ALA A 161 3.69 7.53 -14.21
CA ALA A 161 4.64 7.63 -13.09
C ALA A 161 5.30 6.26 -12.78
N GLU A 162 4.57 5.15 -12.91
CA GLU A 162 5.14 3.81 -12.75
C GLU A 162 6.14 3.46 -13.85
N THR A 163 5.86 3.82 -15.11
CA THR A 163 6.81 3.62 -16.20
C THR A 163 8.08 4.46 -16.04
N GLY A 164 7.99 5.58 -15.32
CA GLY A 164 9.14 6.44 -15.00
C GLY A 164 10.03 5.90 -13.87
N SER A 165 9.51 5.02 -13.02
CA SER A 165 10.23 4.39 -11.91
C SER A 165 10.61 2.94 -12.26
N SER A 166 11.39 2.72 -13.32
CA SER A 166 11.86 1.39 -13.70
C SER A 166 12.91 0.86 -12.71
N SER A 167 12.44 0.43 -11.53
CA SER A 167 13.21 -0.34 -10.54
C SER A 167 12.76 -1.80 -10.43
N ASN A 168 12.03 -2.34 -11.42
CA ASN A 168 11.56 -3.73 -11.41
C ASN A 168 12.53 -4.70 -12.13
N GLY A 169 13.83 -4.39 -12.15
CA GLY A 169 14.86 -5.31 -12.59
C GLY A 169 15.33 -6.26 -11.47
N PHE A 170 16.22 -7.21 -11.83
CA PHE A 170 16.90 -8.03 -10.83
C PHE A 170 17.72 -7.15 -9.89
N VAL A 171 17.49 -7.29 -8.59
CA VAL A 171 18.34 -6.68 -7.56
C VAL A 171 19.58 -7.55 -7.39
N ASN A 172 20.75 -6.96 -7.42
CA ASN A 172 22.00 -7.70 -7.13
C ASN A 172 21.94 -8.25 -5.71
N PHE A 173 22.32 -9.52 -5.53
CA PHE A 173 22.32 -10.16 -4.22
C PHE A 173 23.14 -9.41 -3.15
N ALA A 174 24.23 -8.78 -3.53
CA ALA A 174 25.03 -7.97 -2.61
C ALA A 174 24.25 -6.73 -2.07
N ASP A 175 23.42 -6.11 -2.91
CA ASP A 175 22.59 -4.98 -2.49
C ASP A 175 21.41 -5.45 -1.61
N ALA A 176 20.81 -6.58 -1.95
CA ALA A 176 19.80 -7.21 -1.12
C ALA A 176 20.36 -7.63 0.26
N LEU A 177 21.59 -8.17 0.29
CA LEU A 177 22.27 -8.55 1.53
C LEU A 177 22.59 -7.33 2.40
N ARG A 178 23.04 -6.23 1.78
CA ARG A 178 23.31 -4.97 2.51
C ARG A 178 22.04 -4.46 3.18
N GLY A 179 20.91 -4.38 2.45
CA GLY A 179 19.62 -3.98 3.00
C GLY A 179 19.16 -4.90 4.15
N ALA A 180 19.37 -6.21 4.02
CA ALA A 180 19.04 -7.16 5.09
C ALA A 180 19.89 -6.93 6.36
N VAL A 181 21.18 -6.64 6.21
CA VAL A 181 22.08 -6.33 7.34
C VAL A 181 21.70 -4.99 7.98
N GLU A 182 21.35 -3.98 7.20
CA GLU A 182 20.87 -2.69 7.70
C GLU A 182 19.58 -2.86 8.51
N MET A 183 18.61 -3.62 8.01
CA MET A 183 17.37 -3.94 8.75
C MET A 183 17.67 -4.66 10.08
N ALA A 184 18.59 -5.62 10.07
CA ALA A 184 18.99 -6.34 11.28
C ALA A 184 19.70 -5.42 12.29
N ALA A 185 20.56 -4.51 11.82
CA ALA A 185 21.24 -3.53 12.66
C ALA A 185 20.26 -2.51 13.27
N GLU A 186 19.28 -2.04 12.50
CA GLU A 186 18.22 -1.17 13.01
C GLU A 186 17.35 -1.87 14.08
N ALA A 187 16.99 -3.14 13.85
CA ALA A 187 16.27 -3.94 14.84
C ALA A 187 17.08 -4.15 16.13
N TYR A 188 18.41 -4.39 16.00
CA TYR A 188 19.30 -4.56 17.14
C TYR A 188 19.51 -3.28 17.96
N SER A 189 19.50 -2.11 17.30
CA SER A 189 19.73 -0.81 17.94
C SER A 189 18.49 -0.20 18.62
N ARG A 190 17.27 -0.70 18.31
CA ARG A 190 16.04 -0.23 18.94
C ARG A 190 15.89 -0.79 20.37
N ASP A 191 15.60 0.10 21.33
CA ASP A 191 15.21 -0.31 22.69
C ASP A 191 13.94 -1.18 22.61
N GLY A 192 14.09 -2.46 23.05
CA GLY A 192 13.01 -3.45 22.98
C GLY A 192 13.11 -4.47 21.84
N GLY A 193 14.04 -4.32 20.87
CA GLY A 193 14.36 -5.35 19.88
C GLY A 193 13.26 -5.65 18.83
N LEU A 194 12.29 -4.74 18.62
CA LEU A 194 11.26 -4.89 17.61
C LEU A 194 11.74 -4.44 16.24
N ALA A 195 11.75 -5.36 15.29
CA ALA A 195 12.11 -5.07 13.90
C ALA A 195 10.99 -4.34 13.16
N GLY A 196 9.72 -4.65 13.49
CA GLY A 196 8.52 -4.07 12.89
C GLY A 196 7.90 -2.95 13.73
N LEU A 197 6.79 -2.37 13.20
CA LEU A 197 5.95 -1.41 13.91
C LEU A 197 5.24 -2.09 15.08
N SER A 198 5.31 -1.52 16.30
CA SER A 198 4.67 -2.07 17.49
C SER A 198 3.14 -2.04 17.37
N THR A 199 2.50 -3.13 17.81
CA THR A 199 1.04 -3.23 17.95
C THR A 199 0.52 -2.62 19.26
N GLY A 200 1.42 -2.35 20.21
CA GLY A 200 1.07 -1.98 21.59
C GLY A 200 0.68 -3.15 22.49
N LEU A 201 0.68 -4.37 21.95
CA LEU A 201 0.33 -5.59 22.65
C LEU A 201 1.57 -6.46 22.80
N ILE A 202 2.13 -6.49 24.01
CA ILE A 202 3.45 -7.07 24.31
C ILE A 202 3.61 -8.50 23.80
N ASP A 203 2.62 -9.35 24.05
CA ASP A 203 2.70 -10.77 23.67
C ASP A 203 2.50 -10.95 22.16
N LEU A 204 1.73 -10.07 21.50
CA LEU A 204 1.57 -10.05 20.05
C LEU A 204 2.87 -9.56 19.38
N ASP A 205 3.46 -8.50 19.90
CA ASP A 205 4.73 -7.96 19.42
C ASP A 205 5.87 -8.99 19.54
N LYS A 206 5.93 -9.73 20.66
CA LYS A 206 6.91 -10.83 20.84
C LYS A 206 6.73 -11.95 19.82
N MET A 207 5.49 -12.25 19.46
CA MET A 207 5.18 -13.35 18.55
C MET A 207 5.40 -12.97 17.09
N LEU A 208 5.08 -11.73 16.70
CA LEU A 208 5.21 -11.24 15.33
C LEU A 208 6.57 -10.58 15.05
N GLY A 209 7.28 -10.09 16.07
CA GLY A 209 8.41 -9.16 15.88
C GLY A 209 7.97 -7.73 15.52
N GLY A 210 6.69 -7.39 15.77
CA GLY A 210 6.00 -6.20 15.26
C GLY A 210 5.41 -6.41 13.86
N LEU A 211 4.83 -5.35 13.29
CA LEU A 211 4.27 -5.36 11.93
C LEU A 211 5.37 -4.99 10.95
N HIS A 212 5.74 -5.92 10.07
CA HIS A 212 6.86 -5.72 9.14
C HIS A 212 6.41 -5.00 7.86
N PRO A 213 7.23 -4.09 7.32
CA PRO A 213 7.00 -3.49 6.00
C PRO A 213 6.77 -4.56 4.93
N SER A 214 5.90 -4.26 3.98
CA SER A 214 5.53 -5.15 2.86
C SER A 214 4.73 -6.40 3.23
N ASP A 215 4.38 -6.61 4.52
CA ASP A 215 3.52 -7.72 4.93
C ASP A 215 2.03 -7.41 4.74
N LEU A 216 1.31 -8.42 4.28
CA LEU A 216 -0.14 -8.46 4.31
C LEU A 216 -0.59 -9.31 5.50
N ILE A 217 -1.22 -8.65 6.47
CA ILE A 217 -1.72 -9.25 7.70
C ILE A 217 -3.24 -9.33 7.62
N ILE A 218 -3.79 -10.52 7.67
CA ILE A 218 -5.22 -10.75 7.70
C ILE A 218 -5.69 -10.91 9.14
N LEU A 219 -6.62 -10.07 9.56
CA LEU A 219 -7.30 -10.18 10.85
C LEU A 219 -8.74 -10.63 10.62
N ALA A 220 -9.06 -11.87 10.98
CA ALA A 220 -10.35 -12.45 10.69
C ALA A 220 -11.12 -12.82 11.98
N ALA A 221 -12.43 -12.59 11.94
CA ALA A 221 -13.30 -12.96 13.06
C ALA A 221 -14.76 -13.11 12.61
N ARG A 222 -15.57 -13.73 13.46
CA ARG A 222 -17.03 -13.62 13.38
C ARG A 222 -17.49 -12.23 13.87
N PRO A 223 -18.67 -11.75 13.44
CA PRO A 223 -19.23 -10.50 13.93
C PRO A 223 -19.24 -10.43 15.48
N SER A 224 -19.05 -9.25 16.01
CA SER A 224 -19.05 -8.97 17.46
C SER A 224 -17.89 -9.56 18.28
N MET A 225 -16.89 -10.17 17.64
CA MET A 225 -15.67 -10.66 18.32
C MET A 225 -14.65 -9.56 18.63
N GLY A 226 -14.84 -8.34 18.13
CA GLY A 226 -13.92 -7.21 18.36
C GLY A 226 -12.88 -6.98 17.27
N LYS A 227 -13.10 -7.50 16.03
CA LYS A 227 -12.18 -7.37 14.89
C LYS A 227 -11.77 -5.91 14.62
N SER A 228 -12.75 -5.03 14.36
CA SER A 228 -12.51 -3.60 14.13
C SER A 228 -11.90 -2.89 15.34
N SER A 229 -12.24 -3.34 16.56
CA SER A 229 -11.67 -2.79 17.80
C SER A 229 -10.18 -3.10 17.93
N LEU A 230 -9.76 -4.36 17.71
CA LEU A 230 -8.34 -4.72 17.77
C LEU A 230 -7.53 -3.98 16.70
N ALA A 231 -8.04 -3.91 15.47
CA ALA A 231 -7.38 -3.17 14.39
C ALA A 231 -7.26 -1.68 14.72
N MET A 232 -8.30 -1.09 15.31
CA MET A 232 -8.29 0.32 15.73
C MET A 232 -7.35 0.56 16.90
N ASN A 233 -7.29 -0.34 17.91
CA ASN A 233 -6.34 -0.21 19.01
C ASN A 233 -4.89 -0.24 18.50
N ILE A 234 -4.55 -1.15 17.57
CA ILE A 234 -3.23 -1.21 16.93
C ILE A 234 -2.95 0.08 16.13
N ALA A 235 -3.89 0.50 15.29
CA ALA A 235 -3.78 1.72 14.49
C ALA A 235 -3.56 2.96 15.36
N PHE A 236 -4.35 3.10 16.43
CA PHE A 236 -4.26 4.21 17.35
C PHE A 236 -2.97 4.19 18.16
N HIS A 237 -2.54 3.01 18.64
CA HIS A 237 -1.24 2.87 19.32
C HIS A 237 -0.10 3.35 18.42
N ALA A 238 -0.06 2.91 17.16
CA ALA A 238 0.94 3.34 16.20
C ALA A 238 0.92 4.87 15.97
N ALA A 239 -0.26 5.45 15.78
CA ALA A 239 -0.40 6.88 15.55
C ALA A 239 -0.05 7.73 16.78
N ARG A 240 -0.50 7.33 17.99
CA ARG A 240 -0.24 8.07 19.24
C ARG A 240 1.24 8.12 19.59
N ASN A 241 1.99 7.06 19.29
CA ASN A 241 3.41 6.97 19.57
C ASN A 241 4.30 7.49 18.43
N TYR A 242 3.72 8.19 17.45
CA TYR A 242 4.47 8.69 16.30
C TYR A 242 5.54 9.70 16.73
N ALA A 243 6.78 9.38 16.42
CA ALA A 243 7.93 10.26 16.59
C ALA A 243 8.83 10.17 15.34
N TRP A 244 9.43 11.30 14.95
CA TRP A 244 10.27 11.40 13.79
C TRP A 244 11.50 12.26 14.03
N GLU A 245 12.55 12.02 13.25
CA GLU A 245 13.78 12.80 13.24
C GLU A 245 14.02 13.41 11.86
N PRO A 246 14.50 14.68 11.79
CA PRO A 246 14.84 15.29 10.52
C PRO A 246 16.11 14.65 9.94
N GLN A 247 16.08 14.30 8.65
CA GLN A 247 17.26 13.84 7.92
C GLN A 247 18.03 15.01 7.28
N VAL A 248 19.28 14.75 6.88
CA VAL A 248 20.17 15.73 6.25
C VAL A 248 19.60 16.29 4.94
N ASP A 249 18.78 15.52 4.24
CA ASP A 249 18.11 15.89 2.99
C ASP A 249 16.79 16.65 3.21
N GLY A 250 16.40 16.93 4.47
CA GLY A 250 15.16 17.59 4.86
C GLY A 250 13.95 16.63 4.93
N SER A 251 14.12 15.34 4.67
CA SER A 251 13.07 14.33 4.86
C SER A 251 12.89 14.00 6.35
N LYS A 252 11.76 13.36 6.68
CA LYS A 252 11.45 12.87 8.04
C LYS A 252 11.69 11.37 8.10
N LYS A 253 12.47 10.91 9.07
CA LYS A 253 12.61 9.48 9.38
C LYS A 253 11.75 9.15 10.59
N THR A 254 10.77 8.27 10.44
CA THR A 254 9.99 7.72 11.57
C THR A 254 10.90 6.91 12.47
N VAL A 255 10.95 7.24 13.76
CA VAL A 255 11.76 6.53 14.78
C VAL A 255 10.90 5.70 15.73
N ASN A 256 9.65 6.07 15.93
CA ASN A 256 8.68 5.32 16.74
C ASN A 256 7.27 5.55 16.20
N GLY A 257 6.37 4.56 16.42
CA GLY A 257 5.01 4.65 15.92
C GLY A 257 4.94 4.86 14.40
N GLY A 258 3.91 5.56 13.92
CA GLY A 258 3.79 5.81 12.49
C GLY A 258 2.56 6.59 12.07
N VAL A 259 2.58 7.09 10.85
CA VAL A 259 1.43 7.66 10.16
C VAL A 259 0.52 6.51 9.69
N VAL A 260 -0.76 6.56 10.05
CA VAL A 260 -1.71 5.48 9.81
C VAL A 260 -2.83 5.93 8.88
N ALA A 261 -3.11 5.14 7.84
CA ALA A 261 -4.33 5.24 7.06
C ALA A 261 -5.31 4.12 7.47
N PHE A 262 -6.54 4.50 7.77
CA PHE A 262 -7.60 3.57 8.12
C PHE A 262 -8.78 3.72 7.15
N PHE A 263 -8.96 2.75 6.25
CA PHE A 263 -10.13 2.67 5.39
C PHE A 263 -11.25 1.93 6.12
N SER A 264 -12.27 2.68 6.53
CA SER A 264 -13.44 2.17 7.23
C SER A 264 -14.62 2.08 6.27
N LEU A 265 -14.85 0.91 5.69
CA LEU A 265 -15.88 0.72 4.69
C LEU A 265 -17.27 0.39 5.28
N GLU A 266 -17.31 0.11 6.60
CA GLU A 266 -18.54 -0.25 7.34
C GLU A 266 -19.00 0.86 8.29
N MET A 267 -18.07 1.59 8.89
CA MET A 267 -18.36 2.58 9.93
C MET A 267 -17.93 3.98 9.49
N SER A 268 -18.67 5.01 9.91
CA SER A 268 -18.27 6.39 9.66
C SER A 268 -17.07 6.81 10.53
N ALA A 269 -16.35 7.84 10.08
CA ALA A 269 -15.20 8.40 10.79
C ALA A 269 -15.57 8.85 12.21
N GLU A 270 -16.78 9.44 12.40
CA GLU A 270 -17.25 9.88 13.71
C GLU A 270 -17.51 8.70 14.64
N GLN A 271 -18.01 7.57 14.12
CA GLN A 271 -18.23 6.36 14.94
C GLN A 271 -16.91 5.77 15.43
N LEU A 272 -15.87 5.79 14.58
CA LEU A 272 -14.52 5.37 14.98
C LEU A 272 -13.89 6.33 15.99
N ALA A 273 -14.01 7.64 15.76
CA ALA A 273 -13.54 8.66 16.71
C ALA A 273 -14.22 8.53 18.08
N MET A 274 -15.53 8.25 18.10
CA MET A 274 -16.27 8.01 19.34
C MET A 274 -15.75 6.78 20.11
N ARG A 275 -15.36 5.71 19.42
CA ARG A 275 -14.74 4.53 20.06
C ARG A 275 -13.38 4.87 20.66
N LEU A 276 -12.55 5.65 19.96
CA LEU A 276 -11.25 6.11 20.47
C LEU A 276 -11.42 7.03 21.69
N LEU A 277 -12.38 7.93 21.63
CA LEU A 277 -12.71 8.77 22.79
C LEU A 277 -13.13 7.94 24.02
N ALA A 278 -13.95 6.90 23.81
CA ALA A 278 -14.33 5.99 24.89
C ALA A 278 -13.13 5.21 25.42
N GLU A 279 -12.23 4.76 24.55
CA GLU A 279 -11.01 4.06 24.94
C GLU A 279 -10.08 4.91 25.80
N VAL A 280 -9.91 6.20 25.45
CA VAL A 280 -8.98 7.11 26.12
C VAL A 280 -9.60 7.73 27.39
N SER A 281 -10.87 8.16 27.32
CA SER A 281 -11.57 8.77 28.46
C SER A 281 -12.02 7.76 29.51
N GLY A 282 -12.16 6.46 29.14
CA GLY A 282 -12.77 5.45 29.98
C GLY A 282 -14.30 5.52 30.06
N VAL A 283 -14.94 6.50 29.40
CA VAL A 283 -16.40 6.66 29.35
C VAL A 283 -16.99 5.83 28.20
N PRO A 284 -17.94 4.91 28.49
CA PRO A 284 -18.52 4.05 27.44
C PRO A 284 -19.15 4.83 26.28
N SER A 285 -18.83 4.43 25.04
CA SER A 285 -19.28 5.13 23.83
C SER A 285 -20.80 5.16 23.65
N ASP A 286 -21.51 4.15 24.15
CA ASP A 286 -22.98 4.08 24.12
C ASP A 286 -23.61 5.13 25.03
N ARG A 287 -23.03 5.38 26.21
CA ARG A 287 -23.48 6.43 27.14
C ARG A 287 -23.25 7.82 26.57
N VAL A 288 -22.06 8.05 25.95
CA VAL A 288 -21.75 9.31 25.27
C VAL A 288 -22.76 9.56 24.14
N ARG A 289 -23.04 8.54 23.32
CA ARG A 289 -23.99 8.63 22.20
C ARG A 289 -25.43 8.88 22.64
N LYS A 290 -25.85 8.34 23.78
CA LYS A 290 -27.20 8.56 24.36
C LYS A 290 -27.32 9.86 25.13
N GLY A 291 -26.20 10.55 25.38
CA GLY A 291 -26.19 11.73 26.28
C GLY A 291 -26.35 11.38 27.77
N GLU A 292 -26.10 10.13 28.13
CA GLU A 292 -26.23 9.60 29.51
C GLU A 292 -24.90 9.76 30.28
N ILE A 293 -24.28 10.95 30.16
CA ILE A 293 -23.01 11.30 30.82
C ILE A 293 -23.20 12.56 31.68
N ASP A 294 -22.48 12.63 32.77
CA ASP A 294 -22.46 13.80 33.63
C ASP A 294 -21.41 14.84 33.18
N ALA A 295 -21.36 16.00 33.89
CA ALA A 295 -20.42 17.07 33.55
C ALA A 295 -18.94 16.67 33.75
N SER A 296 -18.64 15.78 34.68
CA SER A 296 -17.30 15.26 34.94
C SER A 296 -16.87 14.34 33.81
N GLU A 297 -17.73 13.39 33.44
CA GLU A 297 -17.49 12.46 32.31
C GLU A 297 -17.35 13.22 30.97
N PHE A 298 -18.17 14.26 30.74
CA PHE A 298 -18.00 15.14 29.60
C PHE A 298 -16.65 15.86 29.63
N GLY A 299 -16.17 16.28 30.81
CA GLY A 299 -14.83 16.82 31.02
C GLY A 299 -13.74 15.84 30.57
N GLN A 300 -13.83 14.57 30.98
CA GLN A 300 -12.90 13.50 30.59
C GLN A 300 -12.89 13.24 29.09
N VAL A 301 -14.05 13.21 28.44
CA VAL A 301 -14.17 13.05 26.99
C VAL A 301 -13.50 14.22 26.25
N ARG A 302 -13.68 15.45 26.74
CA ARG A 302 -13.05 16.64 26.16
C ARG A 302 -11.52 16.61 26.30
N GLU A 303 -11.02 16.24 27.47
CA GLU A 303 -9.57 16.10 27.71
C GLU A 303 -8.98 15.01 26.82
N ALA A 304 -9.64 13.86 26.71
CA ALA A 304 -9.25 12.81 25.79
C ALA A 304 -9.18 13.31 24.33
N ALA A 305 -10.16 14.12 23.88
CA ALA A 305 -10.14 14.69 22.54
C ALA A 305 -8.93 15.60 22.29
N ILE A 306 -8.54 16.41 23.27
CA ILE A 306 -7.35 17.28 23.18
C ILE A 306 -6.07 16.45 23.12
N ASP A 307 -5.98 15.37 23.91
CA ASP A 307 -4.80 14.49 23.96
C ASP A 307 -4.54 13.77 22.64
N ILE A 308 -5.60 13.38 21.90
CA ILE A 308 -5.46 12.56 20.71
C ILE A 308 -5.57 13.30 19.37
N GLN A 309 -5.96 14.58 19.37
CA GLN A 309 -6.26 15.33 18.15
C GLN A 309 -5.08 15.44 17.18
N GLU A 310 -3.84 15.38 17.66
CA GLU A 310 -2.62 15.51 16.85
C GLU A 310 -2.08 14.15 16.34
N ALA A 311 -2.69 13.04 16.77
CA ALA A 311 -2.26 11.72 16.30
C ALA A 311 -2.43 11.60 14.77
N PRO A 312 -1.40 11.18 14.02
CA PRO A 312 -1.44 11.10 12.55
C PRO A 312 -2.23 9.87 12.07
N LEU A 313 -3.50 9.80 12.45
CA LEU A 313 -4.47 8.77 12.04
C LEU A 313 -5.45 9.38 11.02
N TYR A 314 -5.36 8.94 9.78
CA TYR A 314 -6.19 9.39 8.67
C TYR A 314 -7.27 8.36 8.37
N ILE A 315 -8.53 8.75 8.48
CA ILE A 315 -9.68 7.87 8.28
C ILE A 315 -10.35 8.21 6.96
N ASP A 316 -10.62 7.18 6.15
CA ASP A 316 -11.42 7.25 4.94
C ASP A 316 -12.62 6.32 5.11
N ASP A 317 -13.83 6.89 5.15
CA ASP A 317 -15.08 6.14 5.36
C ASP A 317 -15.93 6.01 4.09
N THR A 318 -15.26 6.09 2.92
CA THR A 318 -15.94 5.91 1.63
C THR A 318 -16.38 4.46 1.45
N GLY A 319 -17.69 4.19 1.58
CA GLY A 319 -18.25 2.86 1.37
C GLY A 319 -18.13 2.39 -0.08
N GLY A 320 -17.83 1.08 -0.28
CA GLY A 320 -17.77 0.46 -1.61
C GLY A 320 -16.66 1.01 -2.52
N ILE A 321 -15.54 1.45 -1.93
CA ILE A 321 -14.41 2.01 -2.68
C ILE A 321 -13.80 0.96 -3.62
N PRO A 322 -13.53 1.30 -4.90
CA PRO A 322 -12.76 0.45 -5.79
C PRO A 322 -11.31 0.31 -5.33
N MET A 323 -10.72 -0.90 -5.51
CA MET A 323 -9.33 -1.18 -5.12
C MET A 323 -8.33 -0.17 -5.71
N ALA A 324 -8.53 0.24 -6.97
CA ALA A 324 -7.70 1.24 -7.63
C ALA A 324 -7.74 2.62 -6.92
N GLN A 325 -8.92 3.06 -6.46
CA GLN A 325 -9.06 4.31 -5.72
C GLN A 325 -8.44 4.22 -4.32
N LEU A 326 -8.63 3.12 -3.61
CA LEU A 326 -7.97 2.87 -2.32
C LEU A 326 -6.46 2.98 -2.48
N ALA A 327 -5.90 2.30 -3.46
CA ALA A 327 -4.46 2.34 -3.76
C ALA A 327 -3.98 3.76 -4.09
N ALA A 328 -4.71 4.50 -4.93
CA ALA A 328 -4.36 5.88 -5.29
C ALA A 328 -4.35 6.81 -4.06
N ARG A 329 -5.34 6.69 -3.16
CA ARG A 329 -5.40 7.48 -1.91
C ARG A 329 -4.27 7.13 -0.95
N ALA A 330 -3.96 5.84 -0.77
CA ALA A 330 -2.84 5.39 0.06
C ALA A 330 -1.49 5.92 -0.48
N ARG A 331 -1.26 5.85 -1.79
CA ARG A 331 -0.07 6.41 -2.45
C ARG A 331 0.04 7.93 -2.26
N ARG A 332 -1.08 8.63 -2.42
CA ARG A 332 -1.13 10.08 -2.20
C ARG A 332 -0.75 10.42 -0.77
N LEU A 333 -1.33 9.74 0.23
CA LEU A 333 -1.00 9.98 1.63
C LEU A 333 0.48 9.71 1.91
N LYS A 334 1.04 8.59 1.39
CA LYS A 334 2.46 8.24 1.52
C LYS A 334 3.37 9.35 1.00
N ARG A 335 3.02 9.99 -0.13
CA ARG A 335 3.83 11.07 -0.73
C ARG A 335 3.71 12.40 -0.01
N THR A 336 2.52 12.73 0.54
CA THR A 336 2.25 14.07 1.10
C THR A 336 2.60 14.19 2.57
N VAL A 337 2.33 13.14 3.34
CA VAL A 337 2.48 13.16 4.81
C VAL A 337 3.43 12.06 5.28
N GLY A 338 3.48 10.95 4.57
CA GLY A 338 4.06 9.69 4.99
C GLY A 338 2.97 8.65 5.24
N LEU A 339 3.36 7.38 5.30
CA LEU A 339 2.48 6.27 5.65
C LEU A 339 3.33 5.11 6.17
N ASP A 340 3.01 4.63 7.36
CA ASP A 340 3.73 3.56 8.04
C ASP A 340 2.85 2.36 8.37
N LEU A 341 1.51 2.52 8.31
CA LEU A 341 0.54 1.44 8.48
C LEU A 341 -0.71 1.73 7.66
N LEU A 342 -1.20 0.73 6.93
CA LEU A 342 -2.47 0.76 6.22
C LEU A 342 -3.43 -0.26 6.85
N VAL A 343 -4.63 0.18 7.24
CA VAL A 343 -5.70 -0.68 7.75
C VAL A 343 -6.92 -0.60 6.85
N VAL A 344 -7.55 -1.75 6.56
CA VAL A 344 -8.74 -1.85 5.71
C VAL A 344 -9.82 -2.67 6.41
N ASP A 345 -10.93 -2.05 6.78
CA ASP A 345 -12.08 -2.68 7.44
C ASP A 345 -13.33 -2.62 6.56
N TYR A 346 -13.73 -3.68 5.85
CA TYR A 346 -13.14 -5.01 5.66
C TYR A 346 -13.15 -5.41 4.17
N LEU A 347 -12.34 -6.41 3.80
CA LEU A 347 -12.05 -6.82 2.42
C LEU A 347 -13.29 -6.99 1.54
N GLN A 348 -14.35 -7.61 2.09
CA GLN A 348 -15.55 -7.93 1.35
C GLN A 348 -16.41 -6.70 0.96
N LEU A 349 -16.06 -5.49 1.38
CA LEU A 349 -16.70 -4.25 0.95
C LEU A 349 -15.93 -3.50 -0.15
N ILE A 350 -14.72 -3.94 -0.47
CA ILE A 350 -13.96 -3.41 -1.60
C ILE A 350 -14.55 -3.98 -2.90
N THR A 351 -14.54 -3.17 -3.96
CA THR A 351 -14.94 -3.61 -5.31
C THR A 351 -13.71 -3.72 -6.22
N ALA A 352 -13.66 -4.75 -7.07
CA ALA A 352 -12.53 -4.95 -8.00
C ALA A 352 -12.50 -3.92 -9.16
N GLY A 353 -13.59 -3.17 -9.38
CA GLY A 353 -13.65 -2.09 -10.38
C GLY A 353 -13.84 -2.53 -11.84
N SER A 354 -13.65 -3.79 -12.18
CA SER A 354 -13.90 -4.35 -13.49
C SER A 354 -15.21 -5.14 -13.45
N GLY A 355 -16.32 -4.57 -13.90
CA GLY A 355 -17.63 -5.20 -14.14
C GLY A 355 -18.04 -6.32 -13.18
N LYS A 356 -19.32 -6.58 -13.02
CA LYS A 356 -19.83 -7.67 -12.15
C LYS A 356 -19.14 -9.00 -12.48
N SER A 357 -18.16 -9.40 -11.66
CA SER A 357 -17.70 -10.78 -11.63
C SER A 357 -18.79 -11.61 -10.94
N ASP A 358 -19.33 -12.62 -11.61
CA ASP A 358 -20.29 -13.56 -11.02
C ASP A 358 -19.66 -14.46 -9.94
N ASN A 359 -18.34 -14.35 -9.73
CA ASN A 359 -17.60 -15.17 -8.79
C ASN A 359 -16.92 -14.33 -7.68
N ARG A 360 -17.60 -14.22 -6.54
CA ARG A 360 -17.13 -13.51 -5.35
C ARG A 360 -15.76 -13.97 -4.85
N VAL A 361 -15.46 -15.27 -4.97
CA VAL A 361 -14.17 -15.86 -4.58
C VAL A 361 -13.03 -15.27 -5.40
N GLN A 362 -13.24 -15.11 -6.71
CA GLN A 362 -12.25 -14.55 -7.61
C GLN A 362 -12.02 -13.05 -7.32
N GLU A 363 -13.09 -12.30 -7.05
CA GLU A 363 -13.02 -10.88 -6.71
C GLU A 363 -12.19 -10.65 -5.45
N VAL A 364 -12.43 -11.43 -4.38
CA VAL A 364 -11.65 -11.34 -3.15
C VAL A 364 -10.19 -11.74 -3.38
N SER A 365 -9.92 -12.69 -4.27
CA SER A 365 -8.56 -13.08 -4.66
C SER A 365 -7.80 -11.92 -5.32
N GLU A 366 -8.43 -11.25 -6.29
CA GLU A 366 -7.84 -10.10 -6.98
C GLU A 366 -7.56 -8.94 -6.00
N ILE A 367 -8.47 -8.70 -5.05
CA ILE A 367 -8.30 -7.68 -4.01
C ILE A 367 -7.11 -8.02 -3.11
N THR A 368 -6.99 -9.28 -2.66
CA THR A 368 -5.89 -9.70 -1.76
C THR A 368 -4.54 -9.59 -2.43
N GLN A 369 -4.44 -10.03 -3.69
CA GLN A 369 -3.22 -9.89 -4.48
C GLN A 369 -2.85 -8.41 -4.69
N SER A 370 -3.84 -7.57 -4.97
CA SER A 370 -3.64 -6.13 -5.14
C SER A 370 -3.19 -5.46 -3.84
N LEU A 371 -3.75 -5.85 -2.68
CA LEU A 371 -3.29 -5.35 -1.38
C LEU A 371 -1.88 -5.82 -1.03
N LYS A 372 -1.51 -7.07 -1.36
CA LYS A 372 -0.14 -7.56 -1.18
C LYS A 372 0.85 -6.82 -2.09
N ALA A 373 0.47 -6.55 -3.33
CA ALA A 373 1.27 -5.74 -4.25
C ALA A 373 1.45 -4.31 -3.71
N LEU A 374 0.37 -3.69 -3.22
CA LEU A 374 0.40 -2.35 -2.61
C LEU A 374 1.28 -2.30 -1.36
N ALA A 375 1.21 -3.31 -0.48
CA ALA A 375 2.08 -3.41 0.70
C ALA A 375 3.57 -3.41 0.32
N LYS A 376 3.93 -4.18 -0.71
CA LYS A 376 5.29 -4.22 -1.25
C LYS A 376 5.71 -2.90 -1.89
N GLU A 377 4.86 -2.34 -2.72
CA GLU A 377 5.11 -1.09 -3.44
C GLU A 377 5.37 0.07 -2.47
N LEU A 378 4.49 0.22 -1.47
CA LEU A 378 4.60 1.28 -0.47
C LEU A 378 5.63 0.97 0.62
N SER A 379 6.14 -0.26 0.70
CA SER A 379 6.96 -0.75 1.81
C SER A 379 6.31 -0.47 3.17
N VAL A 380 5.01 -0.84 3.31
CA VAL A 380 4.18 -0.60 4.50
C VAL A 380 3.46 -1.89 4.88
N PRO A 381 3.34 -2.23 6.18
CA PRO A 381 2.43 -3.29 6.61
C PRO A 381 0.98 -2.93 6.30
N VAL A 382 0.21 -3.90 5.82
CA VAL A 382 -1.22 -3.77 5.55
C VAL A 382 -1.99 -4.73 6.44
N ILE A 383 -2.86 -4.22 7.31
CA ILE A 383 -3.82 -5.02 8.06
C ILE A 383 -5.15 -4.99 7.31
N ALA A 384 -5.57 -6.12 6.77
CA ALA A 384 -6.85 -6.25 6.11
C ALA A 384 -7.78 -7.14 6.92
N LEU A 385 -8.96 -6.62 7.23
CA LEU A 385 -9.94 -7.31 8.03
C LEU A 385 -10.81 -8.21 7.16
N SER A 386 -11.13 -9.40 7.65
CA SER A 386 -11.97 -10.36 6.95
C SER A 386 -13.05 -10.94 7.86
N GLN A 387 -14.22 -11.19 7.31
CA GLN A 387 -15.28 -11.88 8.01
C GLN A 387 -15.20 -13.39 7.75
N LEU A 388 -15.32 -14.19 8.82
CA LEU A 388 -15.32 -15.65 8.72
C LEU A 388 -16.67 -16.21 8.26
N SER A 389 -16.61 -17.36 7.60
CA SER A 389 -17.80 -18.14 7.22
C SER A 389 -18.66 -18.47 8.44
N ARG A 390 -19.99 -18.54 8.24
CA ARG A 390 -20.93 -18.96 9.30
C ARG A 390 -20.77 -20.42 9.71
N GLN A 391 -20.10 -21.22 8.90
CA GLN A 391 -19.89 -22.66 9.15
C GLN A 391 -19.09 -22.92 10.45
N VAL A 392 -18.26 -21.98 10.90
CA VAL A 392 -17.54 -22.09 12.18
C VAL A 392 -18.49 -22.25 13.38
N GLU A 393 -19.69 -21.67 13.31
CA GLU A 393 -20.69 -21.73 14.39
C GLU A 393 -21.37 -23.09 14.51
N ASN A 394 -21.30 -23.91 13.46
CA ASN A 394 -21.90 -25.25 13.40
C ASN A 394 -20.99 -26.35 13.96
N ARG A 395 -19.72 -26.01 14.25
CA ARG A 395 -18.77 -26.97 14.85
C ARG A 395 -18.92 -27.02 16.36
N GLU A 396 -18.54 -28.13 16.94
CA GLU A 396 -18.44 -28.30 18.38
C GLU A 396 -17.36 -27.39 18.97
N ASP A 397 -16.15 -27.43 18.38
CA ASP A 397 -15.10 -26.44 18.63
C ASP A 397 -15.27 -25.25 17.67
N LYS A 398 -15.65 -24.11 18.24
CA LYS A 398 -15.89 -22.86 17.52
C LYS A 398 -14.65 -22.00 17.35
N LYS A 399 -13.45 -22.50 17.71
CA LYS A 399 -12.20 -21.78 17.47
C LYS A 399 -11.94 -21.70 15.96
N PRO A 400 -11.69 -20.48 15.44
CA PRO A 400 -11.45 -20.28 14.01
C PRO A 400 -10.19 -21.00 13.50
N GLN A 401 -10.25 -21.44 12.24
CA GLN A 401 -9.17 -22.11 11.53
C GLN A 401 -9.02 -21.51 10.12
N LEU A 402 -7.88 -21.76 9.45
CA LEU A 402 -7.63 -21.28 8.08
C LEU A 402 -8.73 -21.70 7.09
N SER A 403 -9.29 -22.90 7.26
CA SER A 403 -10.41 -23.38 6.44
C SER A 403 -11.68 -22.53 6.55
N ASP A 404 -11.83 -21.71 7.58
CA ASP A 404 -12.98 -20.82 7.77
C ASP A 404 -12.91 -19.54 6.92
N LEU A 405 -11.74 -19.29 6.32
CA LEU A 405 -11.53 -18.29 5.26
C LEU A 405 -11.98 -18.80 3.87
N ARG A 406 -12.75 -19.87 3.80
CA ARG A 406 -12.98 -20.76 2.66
C ARG A 406 -13.67 -20.14 1.43
N GLU A 407 -14.32 -19.00 1.57
CA GLU A 407 -14.81 -18.23 0.41
C GLU A 407 -13.67 -17.48 -0.29
N SER A 408 -12.42 -17.68 0.16
CA SER A 408 -11.24 -16.93 -0.26
C SER A 408 -9.98 -17.77 -0.02
N GLY A 409 -9.85 -18.95 -0.64
CA GLY A 409 -8.65 -19.79 -0.52
C GLY A 409 -7.34 -19.06 -0.91
N SER A 410 -7.46 -17.99 -1.65
CA SER A 410 -6.35 -17.10 -1.99
C SER A 410 -5.93 -16.18 -0.83
N ILE A 411 -6.83 -15.79 0.09
CA ILE A 411 -6.46 -14.96 1.25
C ILE A 411 -5.35 -15.67 2.04
N GLU A 412 -5.52 -16.99 2.26
CA GLU A 412 -4.51 -17.77 2.95
C GLU A 412 -3.18 -17.80 2.18
N GLN A 413 -3.20 -17.91 0.85
CA GLN A 413 -1.99 -18.00 0.05
C GLN A 413 -1.21 -16.69 0.01
N ASP A 414 -1.90 -15.56 -0.17
CA ASP A 414 -1.32 -14.24 -0.37
C ASP A 414 -0.84 -13.61 0.94
N ALA A 415 -1.53 -13.87 2.07
CA ALA A 415 -1.20 -13.32 3.37
C ALA A 415 0.14 -13.84 3.92
N ASP A 416 0.91 -12.96 4.53
CA ASP A 416 2.12 -13.31 5.29
C ASP A 416 1.77 -13.76 6.70
N VAL A 417 0.75 -13.11 7.31
CA VAL A 417 0.23 -13.44 8.63
C VAL A 417 -1.29 -13.55 8.56
N VAL A 418 -1.86 -14.57 9.21
CA VAL A 418 -3.31 -14.71 9.41
C VAL A 418 -3.58 -14.85 10.90
N MET A 419 -4.35 -13.92 11.43
CA MET A 419 -4.78 -13.86 12.83
C MET A 419 -6.28 -14.02 12.94
N PHE A 420 -6.72 -14.76 13.93
CA PHE A 420 -8.13 -14.92 14.28
C PHE A 420 -8.40 -14.39 15.67
N ILE A 421 -9.58 -13.79 15.87
CA ILE A 421 -10.05 -13.42 17.20
C ILE A 421 -11.15 -14.39 17.61
N TYR A 422 -11.01 -14.92 18.83
CA TYR A 422 -11.99 -15.78 19.46
C TYR A 422 -12.27 -15.31 20.88
N ARG A 423 -13.55 -15.25 21.26
CA ARG A 423 -14.01 -14.91 22.61
C ARG A 423 -14.99 -15.97 23.07
N GLU A 424 -14.55 -16.79 24.01
CA GLU A 424 -15.38 -17.87 24.58
C GLU A 424 -16.61 -17.30 25.28
N ALA A 425 -16.43 -16.21 26.02
CA ALA A 425 -17.50 -15.52 26.73
C ALA A 425 -18.68 -15.12 25.80
N TYR A 426 -18.41 -14.76 24.54
CA TYR A 426 -19.43 -14.41 23.57
C TYR A 426 -20.36 -15.58 23.25
N TYR A 427 -19.84 -16.80 23.14
CA TYR A 427 -20.64 -17.98 22.90
C TYR A 427 -21.35 -18.47 24.15
N LYS A 428 -20.67 -18.40 25.29
CA LYS A 428 -21.20 -18.83 26.58
C LYS A 428 -22.33 -17.94 27.10
N SER A 429 -22.29 -16.64 26.84
CA SER A 429 -23.37 -15.69 27.16
C SER A 429 -24.70 -16.01 26.47
N ARG A 430 -24.67 -16.73 25.36
CA ARG A 430 -25.88 -17.15 24.62
C ARG A 430 -26.52 -18.44 25.15
N THR A 431 -25.84 -19.13 26.07
CA THR A 431 -26.29 -20.40 26.69
C THR A 431 -26.48 -20.25 28.17
N GLU A 432 -26.88 -19.06 28.63
CA GLU A 432 -27.15 -18.77 30.03
C GLU A 432 -28.28 -19.66 30.56
N PRO A 433 -28.03 -20.44 31.63
CA PRO A 433 -29.06 -21.24 32.28
C PRO A 433 -30.07 -20.35 33.02
N ARG A 434 -31.19 -20.94 33.43
CA ARG A 434 -32.22 -20.23 34.14
C ARG A 434 -31.69 -19.75 35.51
N GLU A 435 -31.93 -18.47 35.85
CA GLU A 435 -31.56 -17.88 37.11
C GLU A 435 -32.06 -18.69 38.30
N GLY A 436 -31.23 -18.79 39.35
CA GLY A 436 -31.56 -19.50 40.59
C GLY A 436 -31.35 -21.02 40.56
N THR A 437 -30.77 -21.57 39.47
CA THR A 437 -30.37 -22.98 39.40
C THR A 437 -28.88 -23.17 39.71
N PRO A 438 -28.47 -24.38 40.18
CA PRO A 438 -27.05 -24.67 40.42
C PRO A 438 -26.20 -24.51 39.14
N GLU A 439 -26.79 -24.82 38.00
CA GLU A 439 -26.15 -24.67 36.68
C GLU A 439 -25.87 -23.19 36.35
N HIS A 440 -26.76 -22.26 36.80
CA HIS A 440 -26.56 -20.84 36.62
C HIS A 440 -25.40 -20.31 37.49
N LEU A 441 -25.26 -20.81 38.74
CA LEU A 441 -24.12 -20.45 39.59
C LEU A 441 -22.79 -20.91 38.98
N ALA A 442 -22.72 -22.16 38.52
CA ALA A 442 -21.53 -22.67 37.84
C ALA A 442 -21.21 -21.88 36.56
N TRP A 443 -22.24 -21.52 35.78
CA TRP A 443 -22.10 -20.69 34.60
C TRP A 443 -21.55 -19.28 34.93
N GLN A 444 -22.03 -18.68 36.04
CA GLN A 444 -21.53 -17.37 36.50
C GLN A 444 -20.03 -17.44 36.88
N GLU A 445 -19.63 -18.44 37.66
CA GLU A 445 -18.23 -18.65 38.05
C GLU A 445 -17.31 -18.81 36.81
N GLU A 446 -17.74 -19.57 35.80
CA GLU A 446 -16.99 -19.74 34.57
C GLU A 446 -16.99 -18.47 33.75
N MET A 447 -18.12 -17.74 33.67
CA MET A 447 -18.19 -16.46 32.95
C MET A 447 -17.25 -15.40 33.53
N ASP A 448 -17.14 -15.33 34.85
CA ASP A 448 -16.25 -14.38 35.54
C ASP A 448 -14.77 -14.64 35.20
N GLN A 449 -14.40 -15.90 34.93
CA GLN A 449 -13.03 -16.25 34.52
C GLN A 449 -12.70 -15.89 33.05
N ILE A 450 -13.70 -15.92 32.15
CA ILE A 450 -13.48 -15.76 30.73
C ILE A 450 -13.98 -14.44 30.16
N ARG A 451 -14.81 -13.70 30.90
CA ARG A 451 -15.52 -12.50 30.40
C ARG A 451 -14.61 -11.47 29.74
N HIS A 452 -13.44 -11.25 30.34
CA HIS A 452 -12.46 -10.25 29.88
C HIS A 452 -11.32 -10.86 29.08
N ILE A 453 -11.45 -12.12 28.64
CA ILE A 453 -10.41 -12.79 27.85
C ILE A 453 -10.81 -12.86 26.39
N ALA A 454 -9.89 -12.42 25.54
CA ALA A 454 -9.95 -12.65 24.11
C ALA A 454 -8.71 -13.43 23.68
N GLU A 455 -8.89 -14.46 22.87
CA GLU A 455 -7.79 -15.21 22.26
C GLU A 455 -7.50 -14.64 20.87
N VAL A 456 -6.22 -14.36 20.59
CA VAL A 456 -5.73 -14.10 19.24
C VAL A 456 -4.95 -15.33 18.79
N ILE A 457 -5.45 -15.98 17.75
CA ILE A 457 -4.89 -17.22 17.20
C ILE A 457 -4.14 -16.87 15.93
N ILE A 458 -2.82 -17.04 15.93
CA ILE A 458 -1.99 -16.89 14.74
C ILE A 458 -2.01 -18.22 13.99
N GLY A 459 -2.85 -18.30 12.96
CA GLY A 459 -3.04 -19.53 12.17
C GLY A 459 -2.01 -19.69 11.06
N LYS A 460 -1.40 -18.58 10.60
CA LYS A 460 -0.32 -18.56 9.62
C LYS A 460 0.65 -17.44 9.92
N GLN A 461 1.95 -17.72 9.80
CA GLN A 461 3.02 -16.73 9.82
C GLN A 461 4.17 -17.24 8.95
N ARG A 462 4.57 -16.45 7.93
CA ARG A 462 5.65 -16.87 7.00
C ARG A 462 7.03 -16.86 7.65
N HIS A 463 7.25 -15.93 8.57
CA HIS A 463 8.57 -15.64 9.13
C HIS A 463 8.67 -15.91 10.63
N GLY A 464 7.71 -16.64 11.22
CA GLY A 464 7.68 -16.89 12.65
C GLY A 464 6.77 -18.06 13.04
N PRO A 465 6.65 -18.31 14.34
CA PRO A 465 5.83 -19.39 14.87
C PRO A 465 4.33 -19.07 14.80
N ILE A 466 3.50 -20.10 14.69
CA ILE A 466 2.05 -20.03 14.91
C ILE A 466 1.73 -20.29 16.39
N GLY A 467 0.58 -19.82 16.86
CA GLY A 467 0.19 -20.06 18.24
C GLY A 467 -1.02 -19.25 18.67
N THR A 468 -1.36 -19.35 19.94
CA THR A 468 -2.48 -18.61 20.53
C THR A 468 -1.97 -17.78 21.69
N LEU A 469 -2.37 -16.50 21.72
CA LEU A 469 -2.12 -15.60 22.84
C LEU A 469 -3.45 -15.12 23.43
N LYS A 470 -3.43 -14.76 24.71
CA LYS A 470 -4.59 -14.23 25.42
C LYS A 470 -4.38 -12.75 25.69
N LEU A 471 -5.40 -11.96 25.40
CA LEU A 471 -5.46 -10.52 25.66
C LEU A 471 -6.61 -10.23 26.62
N HIS A 472 -6.48 -9.14 27.36
CA HIS A 472 -7.60 -8.56 28.08
C HIS A 472 -8.51 -7.83 27.10
N PHE A 473 -9.82 -7.98 27.23
CA PHE A 473 -10.80 -7.25 26.45
C PHE A 473 -11.83 -6.58 27.35
N ASN A 474 -11.92 -5.24 27.29
CA ASN A 474 -12.93 -4.47 27.98
C ASN A 474 -14.09 -4.16 27.01
N GLU A 475 -15.25 -4.77 27.23
CA GLU A 475 -16.42 -4.62 26.37
C GLU A 475 -17.00 -3.21 26.39
N ASN A 476 -16.97 -2.53 27.55
CA ASN A 476 -17.61 -1.22 27.75
C ASN A 476 -16.97 -0.13 26.90
N ILE A 477 -15.65 -0.19 26.74
CA ILE A 477 -14.86 0.77 25.95
C ILE A 477 -14.23 0.13 24.72
N THR A 478 -14.58 -1.12 24.41
CA THR A 478 -14.10 -1.90 23.26
C THR A 478 -12.57 -1.95 23.10
N LYS A 479 -11.86 -2.01 24.23
CA LYS A 479 -10.40 -1.94 24.30
C LYS A 479 -9.77 -3.31 24.51
N PHE A 480 -8.79 -3.64 23.65
CA PHE A 480 -7.85 -4.72 23.91
C PHE A 480 -6.63 -4.21 24.66
N GLY A 481 -6.12 -5.02 25.57
CA GLY A 481 -4.94 -4.71 26.36
C GLY A 481 -4.13 -5.96 26.73
N ASN A 482 -2.99 -5.73 27.34
CA ASN A 482 -2.15 -6.81 27.84
C ASN A 482 -2.82 -7.46 29.06
N LEU A 483 -2.72 -8.81 29.18
CA LEU A 483 -3.09 -9.49 30.40
C LEU A 483 -2.03 -9.25 31.47
N ALA A 484 -2.46 -8.85 32.67
CA ALA A 484 -1.59 -8.78 33.82
C ALA A 484 -1.04 -10.19 34.12
N ARG A 485 0.27 -10.35 34.07
CA ARG A 485 0.95 -11.55 34.55
C ARG A 485 1.31 -11.33 36.01
N GLU A 486 1.03 -12.31 36.90
CA GLU A 486 1.52 -12.26 38.24
C GLU A 486 3.04 -11.99 38.27
N GLY A 487 3.45 -10.83 38.80
CA GLY A 487 4.85 -10.41 38.91
C GLY A 487 5.34 -9.34 37.95
N ARG A 488 4.52 -8.80 37.04
CA ARG A 488 4.87 -7.61 36.23
C ARG A 488 4.05 -6.41 36.68
N PHE A 489 4.70 -5.48 37.38
CA PHE A 489 4.20 -4.11 37.47
C PHE A 489 4.45 -3.46 36.10
N ASP A 490 3.38 -3.09 35.39
CA ASP A 490 3.47 -2.16 34.26
C ASP A 490 3.73 -0.77 34.86
N PRO A 491 4.84 -0.09 34.55
CA PRO A 491 4.91 1.35 34.79
C PRO A 491 4.03 2.03 33.74
N HIS A 492 3.16 2.88 34.19
CA HIS A 492 2.15 3.69 33.46
C HIS A 492 2.69 4.41 32.24
#